data_cd377bcad87d7b75c730202bc4aca037
#
_entry.id   cd377bcad87d7b75c730202bc4aca037
#
_cell.length_a   1.000
_cell.length_b   1.000
_cell.length_c   1.000
_cell.angle_alpha   90.00
_cell.angle_beta   90.00
_cell.angle_gamma   90.00
#
_symmetry.space_group_name_H-M   'P 1'
#
loop_
_entity.id
_entity.type
_entity.pdbx_description
1 polymer ?
#
loop_
_entity_poly.entity_id
_entity_poly.type
_entity_poly.pdbx_seq_one_letter_code
_entity_poly.pdbx_strand_id
1 'polypeptide(L)'
;MAGLVALDAPATSGSNPDVTLLYDINGLADDAPRWFDRTMEFVGEYGILLGLVLVVVWCWWGARRRGTLDEAASSVAAVVWAPLAAGVAVLVNVPIRSFVERPRPFVDHDLNVLVDGKTDFSFVSDHATLAMAIGAGLFIANRKLGLAAIGLAVLEGFCRVFMGVHYPTDVVGGFALGTAVALLLSPLASALLTPLTRAVGRASSGWVSRLVWAPKAVAAAVELPDSRDSAESAEERDLAA
;
A
#
# COMPACT_ATOMS: atom_id res chain seq x y z
N MET A 1 -28.91 -32.32 53.83
CA MET A 1 -28.38 -31.20 53.04
C MET A 1 -27.02 -31.62 52.52
N ALA A 2 -26.98 -32.12 51.30
CA ALA A 2 -25.73 -32.49 50.62
C ALA A 2 -25.34 -31.37 49.69
N GLY A 3 -24.22 -30.68 50.01
CA GLY A 3 -23.67 -29.65 49.16
C GLY A 3 -23.07 -30.24 47.89
N LEU A 4 -23.60 -29.85 46.73
CA LEU A 4 -22.96 -30.09 45.47
C LEU A 4 -21.67 -29.26 45.42
N VAL A 5 -20.53 -29.92 45.57
CA VAL A 5 -19.22 -29.36 45.17
C VAL A 5 -19.20 -29.37 43.66
N ALA A 6 -19.31 -28.21 43.06
CA ALA A 6 -19.01 -28.03 41.64
C ALA A 6 -17.51 -28.37 41.47
N LEU A 7 -17.24 -29.47 40.81
CA LEU A 7 -15.90 -29.79 40.30
C LEU A 7 -15.64 -28.80 39.14
N ASP A 8 -14.96 -27.72 39.45
CA ASP A 8 -14.28 -26.91 38.44
C ASP A 8 -13.28 -27.83 37.72
N ALA A 9 -13.68 -28.38 36.58
CA ALA A 9 -12.77 -29.01 35.68
C ALA A 9 -11.74 -27.96 35.27
N PRO A 10 -10.43 -28.21 35.40
CA PRO A 10 -9.45 -27.29 34.84
C PRO A 10 -9.69 -27.22 33.34
N ALA A 11 -10.14 -26.08 32.87
CA ALA A 11 -10.10 -25.78 31.45
C ALA A 11 -8.67 -26.06 31.00
N THR A 12 -8.48 -27.09 30.17
CA THR A 12 -7.26 -27.31 29.44
C THR A 12 -7.16 -26.10 28.50
N SER A 13 -6.57 -25.01 29.01
CA SER A 13 -6.17 -23.86 28.20
C SER A 13 -5.03 -24.30 27.30
N GLY A 14 -5.37 -24.97 26.21
CA GLY A 14 -4.49 -24.97 25.04
C GLY A 14 -4.24 -23.50 24.74
N SER A 15 -3.01 -23.02 24.95
CA SER A 15 -2.64 -21.65 24.72
C SER A 15 -3.09 -21.27 23.32
N ASN A 16 -4.06 -20.34 23.22
CA ASN A 16 -4.53 -19.85 21.93
C ASN A 16 -3.34 -19.17 21.23
N PRO A 17 -2.82 -19.70 20.11
CA PRO A 17 -1.60 -19.19 19.49
C PRO A 17 -1.70 -17.71 19.13
N ASP A 18 -2.92 -17.23 18.82
CA ASP A 18 -3.21 -15.83 18.50
C ASP A 18 -2.96 -14.92 19.72
N VAL A 19 -3.42 -15.37 20.89
CA VAL A 19 -3.22 -14.65 22.16
C VAL A 19 -1.78 -14.73 22.63
N THR A 20 -1.15 -15.89 22.48
CA THR A 20 0.28 -16.05 22.85
C THR A 20 1.16 -15.11 22.04
N LEU A 21 0.99 -15.09 20.71
CA LEU A 21 1.76 -14.21 19.83
C LEU A 21 1.44 -12.71 20.08
N LEU A 22 0.19 -12.41 20.45
CA LEU A 22 -0.19 -11.06 20.87
C LEU A 22 0.63 -10.60 22.08
N TYR A 23 0.69 -11.42 23.14
CA TYR A 23 1.47 -11.10 24.34
C TYR A 23 2.97 -11.02 24.06
N ASP A 24 3.51 -11.92 23.24
CA ASP A 24 4.93 -11.90 22.87
C ASP A 24 5.31 -10.60 22.14
N ILE A 25 4.47 -10.11 21.25
CA ILE A 25 4.74 -8.88 20.49
C ILE A 25 4.43 -7.62 21.33
N ASN A 26 3.29 -7.58 22.02
CA ASN A 26 2.91 -6.42 22.85
C ASN A 26 3.82 -6.27 24.06
N GLY A 27 4.26 -7.38 24.66
CA GLY A 27 5.22 -7.35 25.78
C GLY A 27 6.58 -6.74 25.45
N LEU A 28 6.92 -6.57 24.18
CA LEU A 28 8.11 -5.79 23.78
C LEU A 28 7.99 -4.31 24.17
N ALA A 29 6.78 -3.82 24.42
CA ALA A 29 6.54 -2.45 24.90
C ALA A 29 6.81 -2.31 26.42
N ASP A 30 6.76 -3.41 27.21
CA ASP A 30 6.96 -3.34 28.67
C ASP A 30 8.34 -2.81 29.05
N ASP A 31 9.36 -3.23 28.33
CA ASP A 31 10.76 -2.86 28.55
C ASP A 31 11.22 -1.70 27.66
N ALA A 32 10.35 -1.21 26.79
CA ALA A 32 10.70 -0.18 25.83
C ALA A 32 10.75 1.21 26.48
N PRO A 33 11.70 2.06 26.10
CA PRO A 33 11.70 3.44 26.57
C PRO A 33 10.52 4.23 25.95
N ARG A 34 9.92 5.16 26.66
CA ARG A 34 8.74 5.95 26.24
C ARG A 34 8.90 6.65 24.90
N TRP A 35 10.11 7.00 24.48
CA TRP A 35 10.33 7.59 23.16
C TRP A 35 10.10 6.58 22.03
N PHE A 36 10.42 5.30 22.29
CA PHE A 36 10.21 4.23 21.34
C PHE A 36 8.71 3.95 21.16
N ASP A 37 7.95 3.84 22.25
CA ASP A 37 6.49 3.64 22.20
C ASP A 37 5.80 4.75 21.43
N ARG A 38 6.15 6.02 21.68
CA ARG A 38 5.63 7.17 20.93
C ARG A 38 6.01 7.12 19.44
N THR A 39 7.20 6.63 19.15
CA THR A 39 7.64 6.45 17.76
C THR A 39 6.82 5.36 17.07
N MET A 40 6.62 4.23 17.75
CA MET A 40 5.82 3.12 17.22
C MET A 40 4.35 3.52 17.05
N GLU A 41 3.78 4.26 17.98
CA GLU A 41 2.45 4.85 17.88
C GLU A 41 2.35 5.76 16.63
N PHE A 42 3.25 6.75 16.51
CA PHE A 42 3.23 7.68 15.39
C PHE A 42 3.48 6.99 14.05
N VAL A 43 4.45 6.08 13.99
CA VAL A 43 4.79 5.34 12.77
C VAL A 43 3.64 4.44 12.35
N GLY A 44 3.05 3.69 13.27
CA GLY A 44 1.94 2.79 13.00
C GLY A 44 0.60 3.50 12.78
N GLU A 45 0.33 4.66 13.36
CA GLU A 45 -0.95 5.37 13.12
C GLU A 45 -0.90 6.23 11.85
N TYR A 46 0.26 6.85 11.55
CA TYR A 46 0.37 7.85 10.46
C TYR A 46 1.56 7.60 9.52
N GLY A 47 2.72 7.22 10.07
CA GLY A 47 3.98 7.23 9.33
C GLY A 47 4.00 6.25 8.16
N ILE A 48 3.55 5.02 8.36
CA ILE A 48 3.53 3.99 7.32
C ILE A 48 2.51 4.34 6.24
N LEU A 49 1.33 4.85 6.61
CA LEU A 49 0.32 5.28 5.65
C LEU A 49 0.84 6.45 4.79
N LEU A 50 1.53 7.42 5.40
CA LEU A 50 2.19 8.50 4.67
C LEU A 50 3.28 7.94 3.73
N GLY A 51 4.09 6.99 4.22
CA GLY A 51 5.09 6.29 3.41
C GLY A 51 4.48 5.60 2.19
N LEU A 52 3.34 4.91 2.36
CA LEU A 52 2.61 4.29 1.26
C LEU A 52 2.10 5.32 0.24
N VAL A 53 1.56 6.46 0.69
CA VAL A 53 1.17 7.56 -0.19
C VAL A 53 2.37 8.06 -1.00
N LEU A 54 3.53 8.24 -0.38
CA LEU A 54 4.75 8.66 -1.08
C LEU A 54 5.20 7.62 -2.11
N VAL A 55 5.11 6.32 -1.81
CA VAL A 55 5.42 5.24 -2.76
C VAL A 55 4.43 5.25 -3.94
N VAL A 56 3.13 5.47 -3.70
CA VAL A 56 2.12 5.64 -4.77
C VAL A 56 2.46 6.83 -5.68
N VAL A 57 2.76 7.99 -5.08
CA VAL A 57 3.14 9.21 -5.83
C VAL A 57 4.42 8.97 -6.63
N TRP A 58 5.41 8.31 -6.06
CA TRP A 58 6.65 7.97 -6.76
C TRP A 58 6.39 7.03 -7.94
N CYS A 59 5.56 6.00 -7.73
CA CYS A 59 5.17 5.07 -8.79
C CYS A 59 4.42 5.79 -9.92
N TRP A 60 3.46 6.67 -9.57
CA TRP A 60 2.74 7.51 -10.52
C TRP A 60 3.68 8.43 -11.30
N TRP A 61 4.65 9.06 -10.61
CA TRP A 61 5.63 9.92 -11.25
C TRP A 61 6.46 9.19 -12.30
N GLY A 62 6.83 7.93 -12.03
CA GLY A 62 7.49 7.05 -13.00
C GLY A 62 6.57 6.60 -14.13
N ALA A 63 5.32 6.23 -13.81
CA ALA A 63 4.34 5.72 -14.77
C ALA A 63 4.00 6.74 -15.86
N ARG A 64 3.73 8.01 -15.50
CA ARG A 64 3.40 9.08 -16.47
C ARG A 64 4.54 9.48 -17.40
N ARG A 65 5.77 9.05 -17.12
CA ARG A 65 6.98 9.34 -17.92
C ARG A 65 7.35 8.22 -18.88
N ARG A 66 6.51 7.21 -19.05
CA ARG A 66 6.71 6.13 -20.01
C ARG A 66 6.57 6.63 -21.45
N GLY A 67 7.23 5.94 -22.38
CA GLY A 67 7.47 6.39 -23.74
C GLY A 67 6.25 6.89 -24.50
N THR A 68 5.26 6.02 -24.73
CA THR A 68 4.03 6.37 -25.46
C THR A 68 2.90 6.75 -24.52
N LEU A 69 1.91 7.49 -25.05
CA LEU A 69 0.68 7.81 -24.31
C LEU A 69 -0.05 6.54 -23.84
N ASP A 70 -0.11 5.50 -24.67
CA ASP A 70 -0.82 4.26 -24.34
C ASP A 70 -0.12 3.48 -23.21
N GLU A 71 1.21 3.44 -23.22
CA GLU A 71 1.99 2.85 -22.13
C GLU A 71 1.87 3.63 -20.83
N ALA A 72 1.92 4.96 -20.91
CA ALA A 72 1.72 5.83 -19.75
C ALA A 72 0.30 5.68 -19.18
N ALA A 73 -0.72 5.73 -20.05
CA ALA A 73 -2.13 5.61 -19.63
C ALA A 73 -2.43 4.29 -18.91
N SER A 74 -1.97 3.16 -19.46
CA SER A 74 -2.15 1.86 -18.82
C SER A 74 -1.38 1.75 -17.50
N SER A 75 -0.17 2.31 -17.44
CA SER A 75 0.64 2.31 -16.22
C SER A 75 0.05 3.20 -15.14
N VAL A 76 -0.43 4.38 -15.49
CA VAL A 76 -1.11 5.31 -14.56
C VAL A 76 -2.42 4.69 -14.06
N ALA A 77 -3.20 4.04 -14.95
CA ALA A 77 -4.41 3.32 -14.54
C ALA A 77 -4.11 2.25 -13.48
N ALA A 78 -3.05 1.47 -13.65
CA ALA A 78 -2.63 0.46 -12.69
C ALA A 78 -2.20 1.08 -11.34
N VAL A 79 -1.51 2.23 -11.35
CA VAL A 79 -1.14 2.93 -10.11
C VAL A 79 -2.36 3.53 -9.41
N VAL A 80 -3.30 4.12 -10.15
CA VAL A 80 -4.55 4.68 -9.60
C VAL A 80 -5.41 3.58 -8.99
N TRP A 81 -5.35 2.37 -9.53
CA TRP A 81 -6.06 1.22 -8.96
C TRP A 81 -5.63 0.91 -7.52
N ALA A 82 -4.36 1.06 -7.16
CA ALA A 82 -3.87 0.69 -5.83
C ALA A 82 -4.62 1.40 -4.67
N PRO A 83 -4.75 2.75 -4.61
CA PRO A 83 -5.54 3.41 -3.58
C PRO A 83 -7.04 3.16 -3.72
N LEU A 84 -7.57 2.95 -4.93
CA LEU A 84 -8.98 2.60 -5.12
C LEU A 84 -9.28 1.20 -4.57
N ALA A 85 -8.40 0.22 -4.81
CA ALA A 85 -8.51 -1.11 -4.24
C ALA A 85 -8.52 -1.08 -2.70
N ALA A 86 -7.69 -0.22 -2.10
CA ALA A 86 -7.67 -0.02 -0.66
C ALA A 86 -9.01 0.53 -0.15
N GLY A 87 -9.57 1.55 -0.81
CA GLY A 87 -10.89 2.07 -0.48
C GLY A 87 -11.99 1.01 -0.60
N VAL A 88 -11.98 0.23 -1.67
CA VAL A 88 -12.95 -0.87 -1.86
C VAL A 88 -12.77 -1.94 -0.78
N ALA A 89 -11.54 -2.32 -0.45
CA ALA A 89 -11.27 -3.34 0.57
C ALA A 89 -11.77 -2.90 1.96
N VAL A 90 -11.55 -1.65 2.33
CA VAL A 90 -12.07 -1.10 3.60
C VAL A 90 -13.62 -1.05 3.59
N LEU A 91 -14.23 -0.68 2.47
CA LEU A 91 -15.70 -0.72 2.33
C LEU A 91 -16.26 -2.15 2.46
N VAL A 92 -15.58 -3.14 1.88
CA VAL A 92 -15.94 -4.56 2.03
C VAL A 92 -15.75 -5.04 3.47
N ASN A 93 -14.80 -4.47 4.22
CA ASN A 93 -14.59 -4.81 5.62
C ASN A 93 -15.75 -4.37 6.54
N VAL A 94 -16.47 -3.31 6.19
CA VAL A 94 -17.57 -2.79 7.03
C VAL A 94 -18.60 -3.88 7.38
N PRO A 95 -19.23 -4.59 6.43
CA PRO A 95 -20.15 -5.68 6.76
C PRO A 95 -19.47 -6.88 7.42
N ILE A 96 -18.21 -7.19 7.08
CA ILE A 96 -17.47 -8.30 7.71
C ILE A 96 -17.29 -8.01 9.20
N ARG A 97 -16.87 -6.81 9.56
CA ARG A 97 -16.68 -6.38 10.94
C ARG A 97 -17.98 -6.46 11.73
N SER A 98 -19.08 -5.97 11.16
CA SER A 98 -20.40 -6.00 11.79
C SER A 98 -20.97 -7.41 11.93
N PHE A 99 -20.54 -8.36 11.10
CA PHE A 99 -20.95 -9.75 11.18
C PHE A 99 -20.15 -10.55 12.21
N VAL A 100 -18.83 -10.29 12.30
CA VAL A 100 -17.93 -11.05 13.19
C VAL A 100 -17.99 -10.54 14.62
N GLU A 101 -18.16 -9.23 14.84
CA GLU A 101 -18.30 -8.55 16.15
C GLU A 101 -17.21 -8.94 17.17
N ARG A 102 -15.99 -9.21 16.69
CA ARG A 102 -14.89 -9.58 17.58
C ARG A 102 -14.45 -8.39 18.43
N PRO A 103 -14.45 -8.52 19.78
CA PRO A 103 -13.93 -7.46 20.65
C PRO A 103 -12.44 -7.22 20.40
N ARG A 104 -11.97 -6.01 20.71
CA ARG A 104 -10.54 -5.70 20.63
C ARG A 104 -9.77 -6.40 21.75
N PRO A 105 -8.47 -6.75 21.52
CA PRO A 105 -7.71 -7.53 22.48
C PRO A 105 -7.64 -6.90 23.88
N PHE A 106 -7.57 -5.59 23.98
CA PHE A 106 -7.50 -4.87 25.28
C PHE A 106 -8.81 -4.90 26.09
N VAL A 107 -9.90 -5.43 25.53
CA VAL A 107 -11.16 -5.61 26.27
C VAL A 107 -11.07 -6.84 27.19
N ASP A 108 -10.43 -7.92 26.70
CA ASP A 108 -10.37 -9.20 27.37
C ASP A 108 -8.98 -9.51 27.96
N HIS A 109 -7.96 -8.74 27.63
CA HIS A 109 -6.56 -8.96 27.98
C HIS A 109 -5.93 -7.70 28.56
N ASP A 110 -5.08 -7.87 29.57
CA ASP A 110 -4.26 -6.79 30.12
C ASP A 110 -3.04 -6.58 29.22
N LEU A 111 -3.04 -5.47 28.48
CA LEU A 111 -2.08 -5.15 27.43
C LEU A 111 -1.59 -3.71 27.55
N ASN A 112 -0.40 -3.44 27.05
CA ASN A 112 0.09 -2.09 26.82
C ASN A 112 -0.59 -1.48 25.59
N VAL A 113 -1.66 -0.71 25.81
CA VAL A 113 -2.40 -0.03 24.76
C VAL A 113 -1.79 1.33 24.50
N LEU A 114 -1.18 1.51 23.34
CA LEU A 114 -0.53 2.78 22.99
C LEU A 114 -1.48 3.77 22.28
N VAL A 115 -2.65 3.31 21.83
CA VAL A 115 -3.65 4.15 21.11
C VAL A 115 -5.00 4.08 21.79
N ASP A 116 -5.44 5.21 22.34
CA ASP A 116 -6.73 5.33 23.01
C ASP A 116 -7.92 5.54 22.06
N GLY A 117 -9.13 5.32 22.58
CA GLY A 117 -10.39 5.72 21.92
C GLY A 117 -10.91 4.80 20.82
N LYS A 118 -10.32 3.62 20.64
CA LYS A 118 -10.86 2.61 19.71
C LYS A 118 -12.06 1.89 20.35
N THR A 119 -13.27 2.13 19.83
CA THR A 119 -14.53 1.56 20.35
C THR A 119 -15.20 0.58 19.40
N ASP A 120 -14.67 0.42 18.20
CA ASP A 120 -15.16 -0.47 17.16
C ASP A 120 -14.60 -1.89 17.29
N PHE A 121 -15.16 -2.86 16.55
CA PHE A 121 -14.72 -4.25 16.53
C PHE A 121 -13.33 -4.42 15.90
N SER A 122 -12.66 -5.52 16.25
CA SER A 122 -11.26 -5.81 15.94
C SER A 122 -11.05 -6.40 14.53
N PHE A 123 -11.94 -7.32 14.09
CA PHE A 123 -11.74 -8.12 12.88
C PHE A 123 -12.41 -7.48 11.66
N VAL A 124 -11.74 -7.33 10.50
CA VAL A 124 -10.31 -7.41 10.27
C VAL A 124 -9.69 -6.01 10.43
N SER A 125 -8.36 -5.94 10.59
CA SER A 125 -7.66 -4.66 10.74
C SER A 125 -7.77 -3.80 9.49
N ASP A 126 -8.37 -2.60 9.58
CA ASP A 126 -8.50 -1.65 8.45
C ASP A 126 -7.14 -1.16 7.96
N HIS A 127 -6.22 -0.86 8.86
CA HIS A 127 -4.87 -0.41 8.50
C HIS A 127 -4.10 -1.48 7.73
N ALA A 128 -4.13 -2.73 8.22
CA ALA A 128 -3.51 -3.86 7.53
C ALA A 128 -4.16 -4.11 6.16
N THR A 129 -5.49 -4.04 6.08
CA THR A 129 -6.25 -4.19 4.83
C THR A 129 -5.88 -3.13 3.80
N LEU A 130 -5.89 -1.86 4.21
CA LEU A 130 -5.56 -0.72 3.36
C LEU A 130 -4.11 -0.80 2.86
N ALA A 131 -3.17 -1.02 3.79
CA ALA A 131 -1.76 -1.08 3.46
C ALA A 131 -1.44 -2.21 2.48
N MET A 132 -1.99 -3.40 2.71
CA MET A 132 -1.77 -4.55 1.84
C MET A 132 -2.46 -4.41 0.48
N ALA A 133 -3.66 -3.81 0.43
CA ALA A 133 -4.33 -3.53 -0.85
C ALA A 133 -3.52 -2.55 -1.72
N ILE A 134 -2.94 -1.51 -1.12
CA ILE A 134 -2.02 -0.61 -1.81
C ILE A 134 -0.78 -1.38 -2.30
N GLY A 135 -0.17 -2.20 -1.44
CA GLY A 135 1.01 -2.99 -1.79
C GLY A 135 0.76 -3.94 -2.96
N ALA A 136 -0.33 -4.73 -2.89
CA ALA A 136 -0.71 -5.67 -3.94
C ALA A 136 -1.11 -4.95 -5.25
N GLY A 137 -1.83 -3.83 -5.16
CA GLY A 137 -2.18 -3.00 -6.31
C GLY A 137 -0.94 -2.40 -6.99
N LEU A 138 0.00 -1.85 -6.22
CA LEU A 138 1.26 -1.32 -6.75
C LEU A 138 2.15 -2.41 -7.34
N PHE A 139 2.10 -3.65 -6.81
CA PHE A 139 2.86 -4.77 -7.36
C PHE A 139 2.49 -5.09 -8.81
N ILE A 140 1.21 -4.88 -9.17
CA ILE A 140 0.75 -5.01 -10.57
C ILE A 140 1.38 -3.90 -11.45
N ALA A 141 1.45 -2.67 -10.94
CA ALA A 141 1.98 -1.52 -11.69
C ALA A 141 3.52 -1.53 -11.78
N ASN A 142 4.19 -1.85 -10.68
CA ASN A 142 5.64 -1.87 -10.54
C ASN A 142 6.06 -2.84 -9.44
N ARG A 143 6.65 -3.98 -9.81
CA ARG A 143 7.03 -5.05 -8.88
C ARG A 143 7.95 -4.59 -7.75
N LYS A 144 8.95 -3.73 -8.04
CA LYS A 144 9.92 -3.27 -7.03
C LYS A 144 9.26 -2.38 -5.99
N LEU A 145 8.48 -1.39 -6.43
CA LEU A 145 7.77 -0.48 -5.53
C LEU A 145 6.62 -1.19 -4.80
N GLY A 146 5.96 -2.15 -5.47
CA GLY A 146 4.94 -2.99 -4.84
C GLY A 146 5.52 -3.87 -3.73
N LEU A 147 6.68 -4.48 -3.92
CA LEU A 147 7.37 -5.24 -2.86
C LEU A 147 7.76 -4.34 -1.68
N ALA A 148 8.26 -3.14 -1.95
CA ALA A 148 8.53 -2.16 -0.89
C ALA A 148 7.25 -1.78 -0.12
N ALA A 149 6.14 -1.56 -0.81
CA ALA A 149 4.85 -1.25 -0.20
C ALA A 149 4.28 -2.44 0.60
N ILE A 150 4.45 -3.69 0.11
CA ILE A 150 4.10 -4.90 0.86
C ILE A 150 4.94 -5.01 2.14
N GLY A 151 6.25 -4.71 2.08
CA GLY A 151 7.11 -4.65 3.25
C GLY A 151 6.61 -3.63 4.29
N LEU A 152 6.18 -2.44 3.83
CA LEU A 152 5.55 -1.44 4.70
C LEU A 152 4.21 -1.94 5.27
N ALA A 153 3.40 -2.68 4.50
CA ALA A 153 2.16 -3.25 4.98
C ALA A 153 2.39 -4.31 6.08
N VAL A 154 3.42 -5.15 5.95
CA VAL A 154 3.81 -6.10 6.98
C VAL A 154 4.26 -5.40 8.26
N LEU A 155 5.05 -4.32 8.12
CA LEU A 155 5.46 -3.48 9.24
C LEU A 155 4.24 -2.81 9.91
N GLU A 156 3.27 -2.34 9.12
CA GLU A 156 2.00 -1.81 9.63
C GLU A 156 1.27 -2.83 10.48
N GLY A 157 1.12 -4.07 9.98
CA GLY A 157 0.49 -5.16 10.72
C GLY A 157 1.20 -5.46 12.04
N PHE A 158 2.53 -5.45 12.05
CA PHE A 158 3.32 -5.60 13.27
C PHE A 158 3.03 -4.47 14.26
N CYS A 159 3.00 -3.21 13.81
CA CYS A 159 2.67 -2.07 14.66
C CYS A 159 1.28 -2.20 15.28
N ARG A 160 0.28 -2.72 14.57
CA ARG A 160 -1.09 -2.93 15.10
C ARG A 160 -1.13 -3.93 16.26
N VAL A 161 -0.36 -5.01 16.17
CA VAL A 161 -0.24 -6.00 17.25
C VAL A 161 0.59 -5.45 18.40
N PHE A 162 1.73 -4.79 18.11
CA PHE A 162 2.60 -4.17 19.09
C PHE A 162 1.85 -3.14 19.96
N MET A 163 0.99 -2.33 19.35
CA MET A 163 0.17 -1.33 20.06
C MET A 163 -1.03 -1.94 20.83
N GLY A 164 -1.23 -3.26 20.82
CA GLY A 164 -2.30 -3.94 21.55
C GLY A 164 -3.71 -3.72 21.00
N VAL A 165 -3.85 -3.20 19.76
CA VAL A 165 -5.15 -2.82 19.19
C VAL A 165 -5.79 -3.89 18.31
N HIS A 166 -5.01 -4.87 17.82
CA HIS A 166 -5.47 -5.97 16.99
C HIS A 166 -4.77 -7.29 17.35
N TYR A 167 -5.49 -8.40 17.19
CA TYR A 167 -4.89 -9.73 17.22
C TYR A 167 -4.07 -9.98 15.96
N PRO A 168 -3.04 -10.87 15.99
CA PRO A 168 -2.32 -11.31 14.80
C PRO A 168 -3.23 -11.81 13.68
N THR A 169 -4.29 -12.57 14.01
CA THR A 169 -5.25 -13.05 13.01
C THR A 169 -6.09 -11.95 12.36
N ASP A 170 -6.36 -10.82 13.06
CA ASP A 170 -7.04 -9.66 12.46
C ASP A 170 -6.17 -9.03 11.37
N VAL A 171 -4.86 -9.00 11.59
CA VAL A 171 -3.86 -8.49 10.65
C VAL A 171 -3.75 -9.40 9.43
N VAL A 172 -3.63 -10.72 9.65
CA VAL A 172 -3.59 -11.72 8.57
C VAL A 172 -4.86 -11.68 7.75
N GLY A 173 -6.04 -11.57 8.40
CA GLY A 173 -7.32 -11.38 7.73
C GLY A 173 -7.36 -10.11 6.88
N GLY A 174 -6.81 -9.01 7.40
CA GLY A 174 -6.67 -7.75 6.67
C GLY A 174 -5.78 -7.88 5.44
N PHE A 175 -4.63 -8.56 5.57
CA PHE A 175 -3.74 -8.84 4.44
C PHE A 175 -4.42 -9.68 3.37
N ALA A 176 -5.15 -10.72 3.78
CA ALA A 176 -5.90 -11.57 2.87
C ALA A 176 -6.98 -10.79 2.11
N LEU A 177 -7.78 -9.98 2.83
CA LEU A 177 -8.85 -9.17 2.25
C LEU A 177 -8.29 -8.13 1.28
N GLY A 178 -7.26 -7.36 1.70
CA GLY A 178 -6.63 -6.34 0.87
C GLY A 178 -6.05 -6.91 -0.41
N THR A 179 -5.33 -8.05 -0.30
CA THR A 179 -4.76 -8.76 -1.45
C THR A 179 -5.85 -9.28 -2.39
N ALA A 180 -6.88 -9.93 -1.84
CA ALA A 180 -7.98 -10.49 -2.63
C ALA A 180 -8.69 -9.41 -3.44
N VAL A 181 -9.07 -8.30 -2.83
CA VAL A 181 -9.74 -7.18 -3.53
C VAL A 181 -8.83 -6.60 -4.62
N ALA A 182 -7.56 -6.32 -4.29
CA ALA A 182 -6.62 -5.72 -5.23
C ALA A 182 -6.40 -6.61 -6.47
N LEU A 183 -6.26 -7.93 -6.29
CA LEU A 183 -5.97 -8.86 -7.39
C LEU A 183 -7.24 -9.27 -8.15
N LEU A 184 -8.32 -9.65 -7.46
CA LEU A 184 -9.54 -10.15 -8.11
C LEU A 184 -10.25 -9.08 -8.93
N LEU A 185 -10.26 -7.82 -8.48
CA LEU A 185 -10.89 -6.72 -9.20
C LEU A 185 -9.96 -6.02 -10.19
N SER A 186 -8.67 -6.37 -10.24
CA SER A 186 -7.69 -5.76 -11.14
C SER A 186 -8.07 -5.84 -12.63
N PRO A 187 -8.62 -6.96 -13.18
CA PRO A 187 -9.02 -7.01 -14.58
C PRO A 187 -10.15 -6.01 -14.90
N LEU A 188 -11.15 -5.93 -14.01
CA LEU A 188 -12.25 -4.97 -14.14
C LEU A 188 -11.74 -3.53 -14.04
N ALA A 189 -10.90 -3.24 -13.05
CA ALA A 189 -10.28 -1.94 -12.88
C ALA A 189 -9.48 -1.52 -14.12
N SER A 190 -8.69 -2.42 -14.68
CA SER A 190 -7.92 -2.16 -15.90
C SER A 190 -8.82 -1.87 -17.10
N ALA A 191 -9.92 -2.61 -17.26
CA ALA A 191 -10.89 -2.40 -18.32
C ALA A 191 -11.59 -1.04 -18.24
N LEU A 192 -11.82 -0.53 -17.02
CA LEU A 192 -12.49 0.75 -16.80
C LEU A 192 -11.52 1.93 -16.75
N LEU A 193 -10.40 1.79 -16.04
CA LEU A 193 -9.47 2.92 -15.81
C LEU A 193 -8.57 3.19 -17.01
N THR A 194 -8.15 2.17 -17.77
CA THR A 194 -7.26 2.40 -18.92
C THR A 194 -7.88 3.27 -20.00
N PRO A 195 -9.13 3.06 -20.48
CA PRO A 195 -9.74 3.97 -21.45
C PRO A 195 -9.95 5.37 -20.87
N LEU A 196 -10.28 5.46 -19.56
CA LEU A 196 -10.45 6.77 -18.89
C LEU A 196 -9.13 7.55 -18.86
N THR A 197 -8.04 6.94 -18.39
CA THR A 197 -6.72 7.59 -18.36
C THR A 197 -6.23 7.95 -19.75
N ARG A 198 -6.50 7.10 -20.77
CA ARG A 198 -6.20 7.38 -22.17
C ARG A 198 -6.99 8.59 -22.68
N ALA A 199 -8.26 8.72 -22.37
CA ALA A 199 -9.09 9.88 -22.72
C ALA A 199 -8.57 11.16 -22.06
N VAL A 200 -8.20 11.10 -20.77
CA VAL A 200 -7.57 12.22 -20.04
C VAL A 200 -6.24 12.63 -20.69
N GLY A 201 -5.40 11.65 -21.04
CA GLY A 201 -4.11 11.92 -21.69
C GLY A 201 -4.23 12.55 -23.08
N ARG A 202 -5.32 12.30 -23.81
CA ARG A 202 -5.64 12.92 -25.11
C ARG A 202 -6.31 14.28 -25.00
N ALA A 203 -6.81 14.65 -23.82
CA ALA A 203 -7.43 15.94 -23.61
C ALA A 203 -6.44 17.08 -23.90
N SER A 204 -6.86 18.08 -24.66
CA SER A 204 -5.99 19.18 -25.13
C SER A 204 -5.62 20.21 -24.05
N SER A 205 -6.19 20.13 -22.84
CA SER A 205 -5.89 21.05 -21.74
C SER A 205 -4.55 20.67 -21.06
N GLY A 206 -3.53 21.47 -21.25
CA GLY A 206 -2.13 21.17 -20.99
C GLY A 206 -1.73 20.67 -19.60
N TRP A 207 -2.44 20.99 -18.49
CA TRP A 207 -2.09 20.49 -17.18
C TRP A 207 -2.74 19.14 -16.84
N VAL A 208 -3.97 18.91 -17.33
CA VAL A 208 -4.72 17.66 -17.08
C VAL A 208 -4.07 16.50 -17.82
N SER A 209 -3.70 16.66 -19.08
CA SER A 209 -3.01 15.62 -19.84
C SER A 209 -1.67 15.22 -19.22
N ARG A 210 -0.96 16.18 -18.59
CA ARG A 210 0.30 15.94 -17.89
C ARG A 210 0.16 15.06 -16.64
N LEU A 211 -1.04 14.89 -16.08
CA LEU A 211 -1.30 13.95 -14.99
C LEU A 211 -1.13 12.49 -15.46
N VAL A 212 -1.43 12.23 -16.73
CA VAL A 212 -1.33 10.89 -17.31
C VAL A 212 -0.05 10.71 -18.12
N TRP A 213 0.35 11.71 -18.90
CA TRP A 213 1.49 11.60 -19.79
C TRP A 213 2.35 12.88 -19.79
N ALA A 214 3.57 12.73 -19.32
CA ALA A 214 4.59 13.77 -19.32
C ALA A 214 5.92 13.15 -19.73
N PRO A 215 6.15 12.93 -21.05
CA PRO A 215 7.37 12.34 -21.54
C PRO A 215 8.57 13.19 -21.12
N LYS A 216 9.69 12.53 -20.81
CA LYS A 216 10.96 13.25 -20.67
C LYS A 216 11.20 14.00 -21.99
N ALA A 217 11.48 15.29 -21.94
CA ALA A 217 12.00 15.99 -23.10
C ALA A 217 13.21 15.19 -23.59
N VAL A 218 13.11 14.60 -24.78
CA VAL A 218 14.27 14.09 -25.48
C VAL A 218 15.13 15.32 -25.62
N ALA A 219 16.29 15.34 -24.96
CA ALA A 219 17.31 16.33 -25.28
C ALA A 219 17.44 16.20 -26.81
N ALA A 220 17.01 17.24 -27.52
CA ALA A 220 17.20 17.30 -28.96
C ALA A 220 18.67 17.01 -29.14
N ALA A 221 18.98 15.83 -29.71
CA ALA A 221 20.30 15.60 -30.25
C ALA A 221 20.46 16.77 -31.23
N VAL A 222 21.22 17.78 -30.82
CA VAL A 222 21.75 18.73 -31.71
C VAL A 222 22.61 17.91 -32.66
N GLU A 223 22.05 17.45 -33.77
CA GLU A 223 22.83 17.06 -34.92
C GLU A 223 23.59 18.33 -35.29
N LEU A 224 24.76 18.46 -34.70
CA LEU A 224 25.76 19.36 -35.25
C LEU A 224 25.97 18.85 -36.66
N PRO A 225 25.74 19.71 -37.69
CA PRO A 225 26.02 19.35 -39.08
C PRO A 225 27.44 18.81 -39.10
N ASP A 226 27.61 17.62 -39.67
CA ASP A 226 28.90 16.94 -39.73
C ASP A 226 29.84 17.92 -40.44
N SER A 227 30.87 18.36 -39.69
CA SER A 227 31.87 19.30 -40.19
C SER A 227 32.69 18.74 -41.35
N ARG A 228 32.50 17.44 -41.67
CA ARG A 228 33.09 16.77 -42.83
C ARG A 228 32.44 17.15 -44.15
N ASP A 229 31.08 17.26 -44.20
CA ASP A 229 30.39 17.65 -45.41
C ASP A 229 30.69 19.11 -45.85
N SER A 230 31.03 19.97 -44.84
CA SER A 230 31.40 21.37 -45.13
C SER A 230 32.84 21.48 -45.65
N ALA A 231 33.74 20.58 -45.26
CA ALA A 231 35.10 20.58 -45.72
C ALA A 231 35.23 19.99 -47.13
N GLU A 232 34.50 18.89 -47.41
CA GLU A 232 34.54 18.23 -48.71
C GLU A 232 33.93 19.13 -49.81
N SER A 233 32.85 19.89 -49.53
CA SER A 233 32.25 20.85 -50.45
C SER A 233 33.12 22.12 -50.69
N ALA A 234 34.05 22.44 -49.79
CA ALA A 234 34.99 23.54 -49.96
C ALA A 234 36.20 23.10 -50.82
N GLU A 235 36.65 21.86 -50.64
CA GLU A 235 37.76 21.28 -51.39
C GLU A 235 37.37 21.01 -52.87
N GLU A 236 36.15 20.56 -53.15
CA GLU A 236 35.63 20.39 -54.50
C GLU A 236 35.50 21.73 -55.29
N ARG A 237 35.23 22.86 -54.61
CA ARG A 237 35.17 24.18 -55.26
C ARG A 237 36.56 24.74 -55.58
N ASP A 238 37.56 24.41 -54.82
CA ASP A 238 38.95 24.89 -55.04
C ASP A 238 39.64 24.12 -56.17
N LEU A 239 39.23 22.85 -56.44
CA LEU A 239 39.70 22.04 -57.54
C LEU A 239 39.04 22.35 -58.90
N ALA A 240 37.96 23.13 -58.90
CA ALA A 240 37.20 23.50 -60.11
C ALA A 240 37.52 24.92 -60.62
N ALA A 241 38.41 25.68 -59.97
CA ALA A 241 38.86 27.03 -60.33
C ALA A 241 40.28 27.02 -60.91
#